data_30c7fe0700b44c1e532fbb74da028fea
#
_entry.id   30c7fe0700b44c1e532fbb74da028fea
#
_cell.length_a   1.000
_cell.length_b   1.000
_cell.length_c   1.000
_cell.angle_alpha   90.00
_cell.angle_beta   90.00
_cell.angle_gamma   90.00
#
_symmetry.space_group_name_H-M   'P 1'
#
loop_
_entity.id
_entity.type
_entity.pdbx_description
1 polymer ?
#
loop_
_entity_poly.entity_id
_entity_poly.type
_entity_poly.pdbx_seq_one_letter_code
_entity_poly.pdbx_strand_id
1 'polypeptide(L)'
;DDLKEKKKQKRELKEKLRILQNTDNETKLKNLGLIITELYSTAHDCSEVVGTDCEKKGFTIKYFKNGNVLQPSVIDEGEQMNYYTGSMARHTLMQLSGYLGFLKLLLEENKYPIIPFLVIDHISKPFDKDNSLAIGKIFEKAFEYIGKDDLQVFLFDDEMSGDLGLTPDHEQSMTEEGKTGFNPFYKP
;
A
#
# COMPACT_ATOMS: atom_id res chain seq x y z
N ASP A 1 4.53 50.79 19.40
CA ASP A 1 3.80 50.48 18.14
C ASP A 1 4.51 49.43 17.28
N ASP A 2 5.82 49.49 17.05
CA ASP A 2 6.61 48.56 16.26
C ASP A 2 6.50 47.07 16.74
N LEU A 3 6.47 46.84 18.04
CA LEU A 3 6.36 45.49 18.62
C LEU A 3 4.96 44.89 18.39
N LYS A 4 3.92 45.66 18.38
CA LYS A 4 2.55 45.19 18.07
C LYS A 4 2.39 44.86 16.60
N GLU A 5 2.96 45.69 15.73
CA GLU A 5 3.00 45.45 14.29
C GLU A 5 3.75 44.14 13.92
N LYS A 6 4.94 43.97 14.47
CA LYS A 6 5.74 42.71 14.27
C LYS A 6 5.02 41.48 14.82
N LYS A 7 4.30 41.56 15.92
CA LYS A 7 3.49 40.47 16.45
C LYS A 7 2.31 40.14 15.52
N LYS A 8 1.67 41.11 14.91
CA LYS A 8 0.58 40.95 13.95
C LYS A 8 1.12 40.25 12.67
N GLN A 9 2.20 40.76 12.08
CA GLN A 9 2.84 40.20 10.91
C GLN A 9 3.27 38.73 11.14
N LYS A 10 3.84 38.42 12.32
CA LYS A 10 4.20 37.05 12.68
C LYS A 10 3.00 36.09 12.74
N ARG A 11 1.84 36.56 13.22
CA ARG A 11 0.60 35.76 13.24
C ARG A 11 0.08 35.52 11.83
N GLU A 12 0.04 36.55 11.01
CA GLU A 12 -0.39 36.44 9.60
C GLU A 12 0.50 35.49 8.79
N LEU A 13 1.83 35.57 8.95
CA LEU A 13 2.76 34.65 8.32
C LEU A 13 2.60 33.22 8.78
N LYS A 14 2.37 32.98 10.10
CA LYS A 14 2.11 31.65 10.62
C LYS A 14 0.82 31.05 10.05
N GLU A 15 -0.24 31.86 9.92
CA GLU A 15 -1.50 31.39 9.35
C GLU A 15 -1.37 31.08 7.85
N LYS A 16 -0.69 31.92 7.09
CA LYS A 16 -0.38 31.64 5.68
C LYS A 16 0.44 30.36 5.51
N LEU A 17 1.44 30.16 6.35
CA LEU A 17 2.26 28.94 6.34
C LEU A 17 1.42 27.70 6.64
N ARG A 18 0.52 27.78 7.63
CA ARG A 18 -0.40 26.70 7.99
C ARG A 18 -1.34 26.33 6.84
N ILE A 19 -1.89 27.34 6.16
CA ILE A 19 -2.77 27.11 4.99
C ILE A 19 -1.99 26.42 3.87
N LEU A 20 -0.79 26.91 3.55
CA LEU A 20 0.06 26.30 2.51
C LEU A 20 0.43 24.84 2.85
N GLN A 21 0.81 24.58 4.10
CA GLN A 21 1.13 23.21 4.56
C GLN A 21 -0.09 22.28 4.49
N ASN A 22 -1.28 22.76 4.85
CA ASN A 22 -2.50 21.97 4.76
C ASN A 22 -2.84 21.64 3.30
N THR A 23 -2.73 22.60 2.39
CA THR A 23 -2.98 22.38 0.95
C THR A 23 -1.99 21.39 0.35
N ASP A 24 -0.70 21.47 0.69
CA ASP A 24 0.32 20.51 0.27
C ASP A 24 0.00 19.10 0.79
N ASN A 25 -0.38 18.98 2.06
CA ASN A 25 -0.75 17.71 2.66
C ASN A 25 -2.00 17.08 2.01
N GLU A 26 -3.02 17.87 1.70
CA GLU A 26 -4.22 17.37 1.01
C GLU A 26 -3.89 16.85 -0.39
N THR A 27 -3.05 17.56 -1.13
CA THR A 27 -2.57 17.14 -2.44
C THR A 27 -1.80 15.82 -2.34
N LYS A 28 -0.91 15.68 -1.37
CA LYS A 28 -0.15 14.44 -1.12
C LYS A 28 -1.05 13.27 -0.75
N LEU A 29 -2.04 13.48 0.10
CA LEU A 29 -3.01 12.45 0.46
C LEU A 29 -3.84 11.99 -0.75
N LYS A 30 -4.23 12.92 -1.62
CA LYS A 30 -4.91 12.60 -2.87
C LYS A 30 -4.01 11.78 -3.80
N ASN A 31 -2.77 12.20 -3.99
CA ASN A 31 -1.79 11.46 -4.80
C ASN A 31 -1.53 10.06 -4.24
N LEU A 32 -1.37 9.93 -2.93
CA LEU A 32 -1.24 8.64 -2.27
C LEU A 32 -2.45 7.74 -2.58
N GLY A 33 -3.66 8.25 -2.47
CA GLY A 33 -4.88 7.51 -2.80
C GLY A 33 -4.89 7.03 -4.26
N LEU A 34 -4.43 7.85 -5.20
CA LEU A 34 -4.32 7.48 -6.61
C LEU A 34 -3.30 6.36 -6.82
N ILE A 35 -2.11 6.46 -6.22
CA ILE A 35 -1.06 5.43 -6.30
C ILE A 35 -1.59 4.11 -5.72
N ILE A 36 -2.23 4.13 -4.55
CA ILE A 36 -2.78 2.94 -3.91
C ILE A 36 -3.88 2.31 -4.78
N THR A 37 -4.76 3.13 -5.34
CA THR A 37 -5.84 2.66 -6.23
C THR A 37 -5.26 1.99 -7.46
N GLU A 38 -4.25 2.58 -8.07
CA GLU A 38 -3.60 2.03 -9.25
C GLU A 38 -2.90 0.69 -8.94
N LEU A 39 -2.11 0.62 -7.86
CA LEU A 39 -1.48 -0.62 -7.40
C LEU A 39 -2.52 -1.73 -7.17
N TYR A 40 -3.59 -1.44 -6.44
CA TYR A 40 -4.65 -2.38 -6.17
C TYR A 40 -5.32 -2.86 -7.46
N SER A 41 -5.65 -1.93 -8.36
CA SER A 41 -6.40 -2.21 -9.60
C SER A 41 -5.61 -3.02 -10.63
N THR A 42 -4.28 -3.14 -10.51
CA THR A 42 -3.50 -4.00 -11.41
C THR A 42 -3.89 -5.46 -11.34
N ALA A 43 -4.48 -5.88 -10.24
CA ALA A 43 -4.92 -7.26 -10.02
C ALA A 43 -6.36 -7.56 -10.49
N HIS A 44 -7.01 -6.64 -11.23
CA HIS A 44 -8.43 -6.78 -11.60
C HIS A 44 -8.72 -8.01 -12.46
N ASP A 45 -7.77 -8.45 -13.31
CA ASP A 45 -7.93 -9.60 -14.19
C ASP A 45 -7.64 -10.96 -13.50
N CYS A 46 -7.03 -10.93 -12.30
CA CYS A 46 -6.59 -12.14 -11.61
C CYS A 46 -7.10 -12.26 -10.17
N SER A 47 -8.04 -11.40 -9.78
CA SER A 47 -8.69 -11.45 -8.48
C SER A 47 -10.14 -11.03 -8.59
N GLU A 48 -11.06 -11.92 -8.19
CA GLU A 48 -12.50 -11.65 -8.20
C GLU A 48 -12.86 -10.45 -7.32
N VAL A 49 -12.24 -10.34 -6.13
CA VAL A 49 -12.54 -9.23 -5.21
C VAL A 49 -12.08 -7.89 -5.76
N VAL A 50 -10.94 -7.85 -6.46
CA VAL A 50 -10.44 -6.63 -7.10
C VAL A 50 -11.26 -6.29 -8.33
N GLY A 51 -11.55 -7.28 -9.18
CA GLY A 51 -12.41 -7.10 -10.36
C GLY A 51 -13.76 -6.48 -10.00
N THR A 52 -14.44 -7.07 -9.01
CA THR A 52 -15.71 -6.55 -8.48
C THR A 52 -15.62 -5.10 -8.00
N ASP A 53 -14.51 -4.71 -7.40
CA ASP A 53 -14.32 -3.33 -6.95
C ASP A 53 -14.08 -2.38 -8.13
N CYS A 54 -13.24 -2.79 -9.08
CA CYS A 54 -12.90 -1.98 -10.26
C CYS A 54 -14.09 -1.75 -11.21
N GLU A 55 -15.09 -2.64 -11.24
CA GLU A 55 -16.32 -2.46 -12.01
C GLU A 55 -17.23 -1.35 -11.46
N LYS A 56 -17.05 -0.97 -10.19
CA LYS A 56 -17.87 0.08 -9.59
C LYS A 56 -17.49 1.45 -10.12
N LYS A 57 -18.48 2.26 -10.44
CA LYS A 57 -18.28 3.59 -11.00
C LYS A 57 -17.46 4.47 -10.07
N GLY A 58 -16.33 4.98 -10.58
CA GLY A 58 -15.46 5.90 -9.84
C GLY A 58 -14.80 5.29 -8.63
N PHE A 59 -14.53 3.98 -8.67
CA PHE A 59 -13.78 3.29 -7.61
C PHE A 59 -12.44 3.94 -7.35
N THR A 60 -12.17 4.22 -6.09
CA THR A 60 -10.88 4.73 -5.59
C THR A 60 -10.64 4.25 -4.18
N ILE A 61 -9.38 4.17 -3.78
CA ILE A 61 -8.99 3.92 -2.39
C ILE A 61 -8.46 5.21 -1.79
N LYS A 62 -9.04 5.64 -0.67
CA LYS A 62 -8.64 6.85 0.04
C LYS A 62 -7.92 6.51 1.33
N TYR A 63 -6.88 7.27 1.63
CA TYR A 63 -6.24 7.25 2.93
C TYR A 63 -6.79 8.36 3.82
N PHE A 64 -7.29 7.98 4.98
CA PHE A 64 -7.77 8.90 6.00
C PHE A 64 -6.75 9.01 7.13
N LYS A 65 -6.16 10.19 7.26
CA LYS A 65 -5.18 10.51 8.31
C LYS A 65 -5.76 10.33 9.72
N ASN A 66 -7.03 10.70 9.91
CA ASN A 66 -7.75 10.46 11.15
C ASN A 66 -8.10 8.96 11.22
N GLY A 67 -7.45 8.24 12.12
CA GLY A 67 -7.63 6.81 12.28
C GLY A 67 -6.68 5.93 11.48
N ASN A 68 -5.83 6.51 10.62
CA ASN A 68 -4.86 5.76 9.81
C ASN A 68 -5.50 4.63 9.00
N VAL A 69 -6.56 4.93 8.26
CA VAL A 69 -7.42 3.96 7.59
C VAL A 69 -7.38 4.14 6.09
N LEU A 70 -7.27 3.01 5.36
CA LEU A 70 -7.56 2.91 3.93
C LEU A 70 -9.02 2.52 3.75
N GLN A 71 -9.73 3.25 2.91
CA GLN A 71 -11.15 3.00 2.69
C GLN A 71 -11.50 3.12 1.19
N PRO A 72 -12.19 2.13 0.63
CA PRO A 72 -12.69 2.21 -0.74
C PRO A 72 -13.85 3.19 -0.84
N SER A 73 -13.93 3.84 -1.97
CA SER A 73 -14.92 4.86 -2.29
C SER A 73 -15.39 4.69 -3.72
N VAL A 74 -16.66 4.95 -3.99
CA VAL A 74 -17.32 4.87 -5.29
C VAL A 74 -18.18 6.10 -5.53
N ILE A 75 -18.64 6.30 -6.76
CA ILE A 75 -19.62 7.32 -7.10
C ILE A 75 -20.99 6.66 -7.15
N ASP A 76 -21.88 7.06 -6.24
CA ASP A 76 -23.27 6.66 -6.19
C ASP A 76 -24.17 7.90 -6.28
N GLU A 77 -25.18 7.87 -7.15
CA GLU A 77 -26.08 9.01 -7.43
C GLU A 77 -25.38 10.36 -7.68
N GLY A 78 -24.14 10.32 -8.18
CA GLY A 78 -23.31 11.51 -8.43
C GLY A 78 -22.49 12.00 -7.24
N GLU A 79 -22.65 11.41 -6.08
CA GLU A 79 -21.89 11.70 -4.86
C GLU A 79 -20.83 10.63 -4.59
N GLN A 80 -19.73 11.02 -4.00
CA GLN A 80 -18.69 10.08 -3.61
C GLN A 80 -19.01 9.49 -2.24
N MET A 81 -19.20 8.17 -2.22
CA MET A 81 -19.51 7.42 -1.01
C MET A 81 -18.39 6.45 -0.64
N ASN A 82 -18.01 6.43 0.61
CA ASN A 82 -17.13 5.41 1.15
C ASN A 82 -17.97 4.18 1.53
N TYR A 83 -17.44 2.98 1.29
CA TYR A 83 -18.14 1.78 1.70
C TYR A 83 -17.22 0.84 2.49
N TYR A 84 -17.83 -0.02 3.28
CA TYR A 84 -17.13 -0.99 4.07
C TYR A 84 -17.10 -2.34 3.34
N THR A 85 -15.97 -3.02 3.39
CA THR A 85 -15.82 -4.34 2.78
C THR A 85 -15.53 -5.37 3.86
N GLY A 86 -16.29 -6.45 3.90
CA GLY A 86 -16.12 -7.54 4.87
C GLY A 86 -15.08 -8.59 4.47
N SER A 87 -14.51 -8.53 3.26
CA SER A 87 -13.55 -9.52 2.79
C SER A 87 -12.16 -9.27 3.33
N MET A 88 -11.57 -10.28 4.02
CA MET A 88 -10.19 -10.22 4.51
C MET A 88 -9.19 -10.14 3.36
N ALA A 89 -9.40 -10.89 2.27
CA ALA A 89 -8.56 -10.83 1.08
C ALA A 89 -8.48 -9.40 0.52
N ARG A 90 -9.64 -8.74 0.36
CA ARG A 90 -9.73 -7.35 -0.08
C ARG A 90 -8.96 -6.40 0.84
N HIS A 91 -9.11 -6.54 2.14
CA HIS A 91 -8.39 -5.72 3.11
C HIS A 91 -6.88 -5.91 3.00
N THR A 92 -6.41 -7.13 2.87
CA THR A 92 -4.98 -7.44 2.77
C THR A 92 -4.39 -6.86 1.49
N LEU A 93 -5.08 -6.98 0.33
CA LEU A 93 -4.61 -6.38 -0.92
C LEU A 93 -4.61 -4.85 -0.87
N MET A 94 -5.62 -4.23 -0.25
CA MET A 94 -5.63 -2.78 -0.03
C MET A 94 -4.48 -2.34 0.89
N GLN A 95 -4.20 -3.07 1.95
CA GLN A 95 -3.09 -2.77 2.86
C GLN A 95 -1.74 -2.95 2.19
N LEU A 96 -1.53 -4.03 1.43
CA LEU A 96 -0.32 -4.25 0.64
C LEU A 96 -0.08 -3.06 -0.31
N SER A 97 -1.11 -2.70 -1.09
CA SER A 97 -1.06 -1.55 -1.98
C SER A 97 -0.80 -0.24 -1.22
N GLY A 98 -1.34 -0.13 -0.01
CA GLY A 98 -1.13 0.99 0.90
C GLY A 98 0.33 1.12 1.34
N TYR A 99 0.94 0.04 1.80
CA TYR A 99 2.36 0.04 2.21
C TYR A 99 3.29 0.38 1.05
N LEU A 100 3.08 -0.23 -0.11
CA LEU A 100 3.88 0.02 -1.31
C LEU A 100 3.69 1.45 -1.83
N GLY A 101 2.43 1.94 -1.87
CA GLY A 101 2.15 3.31 -2.27
C GLY A 101 2.73 4.35 -1.31
N PHE A 102 2.72 4.07 -0.01
CA PHE A 102 3.32 4.93 1.00
C PHE A 102 4.85 4.96 0.86
N LEU A 103 5.47 3.80 0.66
CA LEU A 103 6.91 3.69 0.42
C LEU A 103 7.34 4.49 -0.81
N LYS A 104 6.61 4.33 -1.93
CA LYS A 104 6.84 5.12 -3.14
C LYS A 104 6.79 6.62 -2.86
N LEU A 105 5.74 7.10 -2.19
CA LEU A 105 5.59 8.51 -1.85
C LEU A 105 6.75 9.02 -1.00
N LEU A 106 7.19 8.25 0.00
CA LEU A 106 8.29 8.62 0.88
C LEU A 106 9.64 8.69 0.13
N LEU A 107 9.88 7.77 -0.80
CA LEU A 107 11.07 7.75 -1.63
C LEU A 107 11.09 8.96 -2.59
N GLU A 108 9.96 9.28 -3.22
CA GLU A 108 9.83 10.46 -4.09
C GLU A 108 10.06 11.78 -3.35
N GLU A 109 9.53 11.90 -2.14
CA GLU A 109 9.72 13.10 -1.31
C GLU A 109 11.18 13.28 -0.88
N ASN A 110 11.95 12.21 -0.79
CA ASN A 110 13.38 12.19 -0.44
C ASN A 110 13.77 13.06 0.78
N LYS A 111 12.85 13.14 1.75
CA LYS A 111 13.03 13.96 2.97
C LYS A 111 13.67 13.20 4.12
N TYR A 112 13.59 11.87 4.06
CA TYR A 112 14.02 10.99 5.13
C TYR A 112 14.98 9.94 4.59
N PRO A 113 16.01 9.56 5.33
CA PRO A 113 16.87 8.43 4.97
C PRO A 113 16.08 7.13 5.17
N ILE A 114 15.46 6.64 4.10
CA ILE A 114 14.67 5.41 4.11
C ILE A 114 15.45 4.32 3.38
N ILE A 115 15.56 3.17 4.00
CA ILE A 115 16.02 1.96 3.32
C ILE A 115 14.78 1.29 2.71
N PRO A 116 14.67 1.20 1.38
CA PRO A 116 13.48 0.69 0.73
C PRO A 116 13.45 -0.83 0.77
N PHE A 117 13.18 -1.40 1.94
CA PHE A 117 12.93 -2.82 2.07
C PHE A 117 11.60 -3.07 2.80
N LEU A 118 10.96 -4.17 2.46
CA LEU A 118 9.70 -4.61 3.04
C LEU A 118 9.83 -6.05 3.50
N VAL A 119 9.41 -6.33 4.71
CA VAL A 119 9.34 -7.69 5.26
C VAL A 119 7.87 -8.00 5.52
N ILE A 120 7.40 -9.10 4.94
CA ILE A 120 6.01 -9.53 5.04
C ILE A 120 5.99 -10.98 5.49
N ASP A 121 5.13 -11.27 6.43
CA ASP A 121 4.92 -12.59 6.99
C ASP A 121 3.47 -13.04 6.78
N HIS A 122 3.30 -14.23 6.21
CA HIS A 122 2.01 -14.90 5.99
C HIS A 122 0.95 -14.05 5.26
N ILE A 123 1.31 -13.45 4.14
CA ILE A 123 0.36 -12.65 3.35
C ILE A 123 -0.73 -13.50 2.69
N SER A 124 -0.47 -14.77 2.40
CA SER A 124 -1.40 -15.67 1.70
C SER A 124 -2.61 -16.09 2.52
N LYS A 125 -2.53 -16.06 3.84
CA LYS A 125 -3.55 -16.64 4.75
C LYS A 125 -5.01 -16.26 4.47
N PRO A 126 -5.35 -15.02 4.06
CA PRO A 126 -6.74 -14.68 3.78
C PRO A 126 -7.19 -14.99 2.34
N PHE A 127 -6.34 -15.59 1.52
CA PHE A 127 -6.62 -15.80 0.10
C PHE A 127 -7.01 -17.24 -0.19
N ASP A 128 -7.93 -17.38 -1.14
CA ASP A 128 -8.16 -18.58 -1.91
C ASP A 128 -7.36 -18.52 -3.23
N LYS A 129 -7.38 -19.61 -3.98
CA LYS A 129 -6.64 -19.73 -5.24
C LYS A 129 -7.04 -18.68 -6.30
N ASP A 130 -8.27 -18.16 -6.19
CA ASP A 130 -8.81 -17.21 -7.17
C ASP A 130 -8.35 -15.77 -6.90
N ASN A 131 -7.69 -15.54 -5.76
CA ASN A 131 -7.24 -14.21 -5.36
C ASN A 131 -5.73 -14.13 -5.04
N SER A 132 -5.04 -15.25 -4.90
CA SER A 132 -3.63 -15.28 -4.47
C SER A 132 -2.68 -14.64 -5.50
N LEU A 133 -2.95 -14.78 -6.79
CA LEU A 133 -2.15 -14.20 -7.88
C LEU A 133 -2.13 -12.66 -7.86
N ALA A 134 -3.10 -12.03 -7.21
CA ALA A 134 -3.16 -10.59 -7.05
C ALA A 134 -1.91 -10.04 -6.33
N ILE A 135 -1.34 -10.81 -5.41
CA ILE A 135 -0.14 -10.44 -4.67
C ILE A 135 1.01 -10.15 -5.64
N GLY A 136 1.28 -11.09 -6.55
CA GLY A 136 2.34 -10.94 -7.55
C GLY A 136 2.13 -9.74 -8.46
N LYS A 137 0.89 -9.51 -8.91
CA LYS A 137 0.56 -8.36 -9.77
C LYS A 137 0.80 -7.01 -9.08
N ILE A 138 0.44 -6.90 -7.82
CA ILE A 138 0.67 -5.68 -7.05
C ILE A 138 2.17 -5.45 -6.85
N PHE A 139 2.96 -6.49 -6.56
CA PHE A 139 4.41 -6.37 -6.46
C PHE A 139 5.07 -6.01 -7.80
N GLU A 140 4.67 -6.67 -8.89
CA GLU A 140 5.16 -6.35 -10.24
C GLU A 140 5.00 -4.85 -10.52
N LYS A 141 3.82 -4.29 -10.26
CA LYS A 141 3.54 -2.87 -10.42
C LYS A 141 4.33 -1.99 -9.47
N ALA A 142 4.52 -2.41 -8.24
CA ALA A 142 5.32 -1.67 -7.28
C ALA A 142 6.79 -1.58 -7.69
N PHE A 143 7.36 -2.68 -8.24
CA PHE A 143 8.72 -2.69 -8.80
C PHE A 143 8.85 -1.80 -10.04
N GLU A 144 7.81 -1.69 -10.88
CA GLU A 144 7.81 -0.70 -11.96
C GLU A 144 7.85 0.74 -11.43
N TYR A 145 7.13 1.02 -10.34
CA TYR A 145 7.00 2.35 -9.78
C TYR A 145 8.21 2.82 -8.98
N ILE A 146 8.81 1.93 -8.21
CA ILE A 146 9.91 2.24 -7.28
C ILE A 146 11.26 2.01 -7.96
N GLY A 147 11.34 1.01 -8.83
CA GLY A 147 12.57 0.50 -9.42
C GLY A 147 12.94 -0.86 -8.82
N LYS A 148 13.35 -1.79 -9.69
CA LYS A 148 13.74 -3.14 -9.24
C LYS A 148 14.99 -3.13 -8.35
N ASP A 149 15.91 -2.21 -8.62
CA ASP A 149 17.15 -2.07 -7.86
C ASP A 149 16.97 -1.22 -6.59
N ASP A 150 15.81 -0.55 -6.47
CA ASP A 150 15.52 0.38 -5.38
C ASP A 150 14.56 -0.18 -4.33
N LEU A 151 14.03 -1.40 -4.52
CA LEU A 151 13.11 -2.05 -3.57
C LEU A 151 13.53 -3.49 -3.33
N GLN A 152 13.72 -3.85 -2.06
CA GLN A 152 13.94 -5.22 -1.64
C GLN A 152 12.75 -5.73 -0.82
N VAL A 153 12.23 -6.91 -1.17
CA VAL A 153 11.11 -7.55 -0.47
C VAL A 153 11.55 -8.90 0.07
N PHE A 154 11.30 -9.13 1.35
CA PHE A 154 11.42 -10.41 2.00
C PHE A 154 10.02 -10.91 2.32
N LEU A 155 9.64 -12.01 1.71
CA LEU A 155 8.34 -12.65 1.94
C LEU A 155 8.56 -13.99 2.63
N PHE A 156 7.91 -14.16 3.78
CA PHE A 156 7.82 -15.42 4.49
C PHE A 156 6.39 -15.94 4.38
N ASP A 157 6.22 -17.08 3.75
CA ASP A 157 4.90 -17.66 3.51
C ASP A 157 4.96 -19.18 3.53
N ASP A 158 3.84 -19.84 3.71
CA ASP A 158 3.70 -21.29 3.59
C ASP A 158 3.16 -21.72 2.21
N GLU A 159 2.79 -20.78 1.34
CA GLU A 159 2.47 -21.02 -0.05
C GLU A 159 3.71 -20.84 -0.94
N MET A 160 3.72 -21.55 -2.08
CA MET A 160 4.80 -21.43 -3.06
C MET A 160 4.73 -20.08 -3.77
N SER A 161 5.87 -19.49 -4.09
CA SER A 161 5.94 -18.21 -4.80
C SER A 161 5.11 -18.16 -6.09
N GLY A 162 5.10 -19.26 -6.85
CA GLY A 162 4.32 -19.38 -8.07
C GLY A 162 2.80 -19.30 -7.84
N ASP A 163 2.30 -19.83 -6.73
CA ASP A 163 0.87 -19.76 -6.36
C ASP A 163 0.44 -18.34 -5.99
N LEU A 164 1.41 -17.51 -5.61
CA LEU A 164 1.22 -16.09 -5.33
C LEU A 164 1.48 -15.18 -6.53
N GLY A 165 1.77 -15.76 -7.69
CA GLY A 165 2.11 -15.02 -8.91
C GLY A 165 3.46 -14.30 -8.84
N LEU A 166 4.36 -14.76 -7.96
CA LEU A 166 5.68 -14.17 -7.74
C LEU A 166 6.76 -14.92 -8.51
N THR A 167 7.77 -14.15 -8.94
CA THR A 167 9.02 -14.69 -9.50
C THR A 167 10.17 -14.11 -8.69
N PRO A 168 10.53 -14.74 -7.56
CA PRO A 168 11.57 -14.24 -6.68
C PRO A 168 12.97 -14.43 -7.30
N ASP A 169 13.90 -13.52 -6.97
CA ASP A 169 15.32 -13.67 -7.30
C ASP A 169 15.95 -14.82 -6.49
N HIS A 170 15.42 -15.10 -5.32
CA HIS A 170 15.84 -16.18 -4.45
C HIS A 170 14.65 -16.76 -3.68
N GLU A 171 14.52 -18.09 -3.70
CA GLU A 171 13.52 -18.82 -2.93
C GLU A 171 14.19 -19.91 -2.10
N GLN A 172 13.78 -20.04 -0.85
CA GLN A 172 14.34 -21.03 0.06
C GLN A 172 13.22 -21.68 0.88
N SER A 173 13.07 -23.02 0.75
CA SER A 173 12.20 -23.78 1.63
C SER A 173 12.86 -23.95 3.00
N MET A 174 12.16 -23.54 4.06
CA MET A 174 12.60 -23.62 5.45
C MET A 174 12.07 -24.88 6.15
N THR A 175 11.16 -25.62 5.51
CA THR A 175 10.47 -26.80 6.08
C THR A 175 11.03 -28.12 5.58
N GLU A 176 11.90 -28.12 4.57
CA GLU A 176 12.52 -29.34 4.07
C GLU A 176 13.53 -29.93 5.07
N GLU A 177 13.33 -31.20 5.40
CA GLU A 177 14.17 -31.94 6.32
C GLU A 177 15.61 -31.99 5.82
N GLY A 178 16.54 -31.52 6.61
CA GLY A 178 17.99 -31.67 6.41
C GLY A 178 18.69 -30.62 5.56
N LYS A 179 18.02 -29.63 4.98
CA LYS A 179 18.66 -28.68 4.07
C LYS A 179 18.76 -27.23 4.56
N THR A 180 17.93 -26.76 5.44
CA THR A 180 17.92 -25.36 5.82
C THR A 180 17.46 -25.09 7.25
N GLY A 181 18.22 -24.40 7.94
CA GLY A 181 18.34 -23.74 9.24
C GLY A 181 17.30 -23.83 10.35
N PHE A 182 16.02 -24.16 10.14
CA PHE A 182 15.00 -24.19 11.19
C PHE A 182 14.50 -25.57 11.59
N ASN A 183 15.11 -26.59 11.09
CA ASN A 183 14.78 -27.99 11.35
C ASN A 183 14.72 -28.41 12.86
N PRO A 184 15.36 -27.77 13.85
CA PRO A 184 15.21 -28.14 15.26
C PRO A 184 13.81 -28.00 15.81
N PHE A 185 12.97 -27.17 15.18
CA PHE A 185 11.60 -26.90 15.66
C PHE A 185 10.55 -27.84 15.06
N TYR A 186 10.88 -28.57 13.99
CA TYR A 186 9.99 -29.44 13.23
C TYR A 186 10.45 -30.91 13.22
N LYS A 187 11.14 -31.35 14.27
CA LYS A 187 11.40 -32.79 14.43
C LYS A 187 10.07 -33.50 14.70
N PRO A 188 9.74 -34.57 13.95
CA PRO A 188 8.57 -35.38 14.22
C PRO A 188 8.61 -36.01 15.62
#